data_98af0dbedc5bafb4ee0c4dd4a9553168
#
_entry.id   98af0dbedc5bafb4ee0c4dd4a9553168
#
_cell.length_a   1.000
_cell.length_b   1.000
_cell.length_c   1.000
_cell.angle_alpha   90.00
_cell.angle_beta   90.00
_cell.angle_gamma   90.00
#
_symmetry.space_group_name_H-M   'P 1'
#
loop_
_entity.id
_entity.type
_entity.pdbx_description
1 polymer ?
#
loop_
_entity_poly.entity_id
_entity_poly.type
_entity_poly.pdbx_seq_one_letter_code
_entity_poly.pdbx_strand_id
1 'polypeptide(L)'
;MIQVSNLQKSYGNHHVLKGVDFQAQAGEIIGIIGKNGAGKSTFLEILMTLKSYDSGTVTVFDQNIQSLTIKELEGLRKEISVVLQPTQFYKTLKVEELLKLFKAYYRSPLDIGKIMADFKLEPHRKKYFDKLSGGWKQIVSLAIAFLSEPKLLILDEPTTGLDPHMRNTLWQYITAYNQTTGGTVILTTHNMDEVELYCDKVLLFNEGVAEIFRPTEEILASGFSSIHDFYLQKVSI
;
A
#
# COMPACT_ATOMS: atom_id res chain seq x y z
N MET A 1 3.00 -2.48 16.04
CA MET A 1 1.90 -2.44 15.09
C MET A 1 2.03 -3.49 13.98
N ILE A 2 3.10 -3.50 13.16
CA ILE A 2 3.42 -4.63 12.26
C ILE A 2 4.81 -5.10 12.62
N GLN A 3 4.96 -6.42 12.78
CA GLN A 3 6.25 -7.04 13.01
C GLN A 3 6.34 -8.33 12.20
N VAL A 4 7.41 -8.48 11.45
CA VAL A 4 7.72 -9.67 10.64
C VAL A 4 9.10 -10.15 11.04
N SER A 5 9.22 -11.43 11.33
CA SER A 5 10.49 -12.03 11.74
C SER A 5 10.73 -13.31 10.94
N ASN A 6 11.88 -13.35 10.26
CA ASN A 6 12.38 -14.49 9.49
C ASN A 6 11.32 -15.09 8.53
N LEU A 7 10.56 -14.23 7.86
CA LEU A 7 9.46 -14.65 6.98
C LEU A 7 9.99 -15.36 5.75
N GLN A 8 9.50 -16.59 5.51
CA GLN A 8 9.87 -17.39 4.35
C GLN A 8 8.63 -17.81 3.56
N LYS A 9 8.77 -17.79 2.23
CA LYS A 9 7.74 -18.24 1.29
C LYS A 9 8.35 -18.85 0.05
N SER A 10 7.84 -20.03 -0.32
CA SER A 10 8.24 -20.76 -1.53
C SER A 10 7.02 -21.13 -2.38
N TYR A 11 7.23 -21.28 -3.67
CA TYR A 11 6.31 -21.85 -4.63
C TYR A 11 7.00 -23.01 -5.36
N GLY A 12 6.68 -24.23 -4.95
CA GLY A 12 7.45 -25.40 -5.37
C GLY A 12 8.91 -25.29 -4.95
N ASN A 13 9.84 -25.36 -5.90
CA ASN A 13 11.28 -25.24 -5.64
C ASN A 13 11.80 -23.79 -5.67
N HIS A 14 10.92 -22.81 -5.89
CA HIS A 14 11.32 -21.41 -5.98
C HIS A 14 11.11 -20.70 -4.65
N HIS A 15 12.20 -20.34 -3.97
CA HIS A 15 12.17 -19.56 -2.72
C HIS A 15 12.01 -18.09 -3.06
N VAL A 16 10.82 -17.51 -2.76
CA VAL A 16 10.45 -16.13 -3.08
C VAL A 16 10.77 -15.18 -1.93
N LEU A 17 10.52 -15.60 -0.68
CA LEU A 17 10.95 -14.86 0.51
C LEU A 17 11.89 -15.74 1.32
N LYS A 18 13.05 -15.19 1.69
CA LYS A 18 14.20 -15.95 2.23
C LYS A 18 14.63 -15.42 3.60
N GLY A 19 13.67 -15.25 4.53
CA GLY A 19 13.96 -14.75 5.87
C GLY A 19 13.86 -13.24 5.96
N VAL A 20 12.69 -12.68 5.61
CA VAL A 20 12.44 -11.23 5.67
C VAL A 20 12.14 -10.81 7.09
N ASP A 21 12.88 -9.81 7.57
CA ASP A 21 12.61 -9.08 8.81
C ASP A 21 12.10 -7.67 8.48
N PHE A 22 11.03 -7.24 9.16
CA PHE A 22 10.40 -5.95 8.92
C PHE A 22 9.61 -5.49 10.14
N GLN A 23 9.61 -4.18 10.41
CA GLN A 23 8.83 -3.58 11.49
C GLN A 23 8.27 -2.23 11.06
N ALA A 24 6.95 -2.03 11.21
CA ALA A 24 6.30 -0.75 11.01
C ALA A 24 5.63 -0.25 12.29
N GLN A 25 5.83 1.01 12.60
CA GLN A 25 5.13 1.72 13.66
C GLN A 25 3.81 2.32 13.13
N ALA A 26 2.92 2.69 14.05
CA ALA A 26 1.71 3.41 13.67
C ALA A 26 2.06 4.80 13.10
N GLY A 27 1.39 5.19 12.03
CA GLY A 27 1.56 6.50 11.39
C GLY A 27 2.76 6.63 10.46
N GLU A 28 3.55 5.56 10.24
CA GLU A 28 4.67 5.61 9.28
C GLU A 28 4.19 5.41 7.84
N ILE A 29 4.84 6.11 6.91
CA ILE A 29 4.75 5.87 5.46
C ILE A 29 6.02 5.12 5.03
N ILE A 30 5.87 3.90 4.53
CA ILE A 30 6.99 3.01 4.21
C ILE A 30 6.98 2.68 2.71
N GLY A 31 8.07 3.02 2.03
CA GLY A 31 8.31 2.69 0.64
C GLY A 31 9.04 1.35 0.49
N ILE A 32 8.47 0.42 -0.27
CA ILE A 32 9.09 -0.84 -0.63
C ILE A 32 9.60 -0.73 -2.07
N ILE A 33 10.92 -0.85 -2.23
CA ILE A 33 11.60 -0.76 -3.52
C ILE A 33 12.35 -2.07 -3.83
N GLY A 34 12.68 -2.29 -5.09
CA GLY A 34 13.41 -3.48 -5.54
C GLY A 34 13.03 -3.91 -6.95
N LYS A 35 13.83 -4.78 -7.57
CA LYS A 35 13.60 -5.31 -8.93
C LYS A 35 12.25 -6.04 -9.04
N ASN A 36 11.76 -6.17 -10.27
CA ASN A 36 10.62 -7.04 -10.54
C ASN A 36 10.99 -8.49 -10.20
N GLY A 37 10.05 -9.20 -9.56
CA GLY A 37 10.31 -10.57 -9.09
C GLY A 37 11.09 -10.67 -7.77
N ALA A 38 11.51 -9.57 -7.14
CA ALA A 38 12.26 -9.59 -5.87
C ALA A 38 11.45 -10.07 -4.65
N GLY A 39 10.13 -10.27 -4.78
CA GLY A 39 9.27 -10.76 -3.69
C GLY A 39 8.32 -9.71 -3.10
N LYS A 40 8.37 -8.44 -3.54
CA LYS A 40 7.56 -7.33 -2.99
C LYS A 40 6.05 -7.65 -2.93
N SER A 41 5.46 -8.06 -4.05
CA SER A 41 4.02 -8.36 -4.11
C SER A 41 3.67 -9.56 -3.23
N THR A 42 4.50 -10.61 -3.17
CA THR A 42 4.28 -11.74 -2.26
C THR A 42 4.32 -11.31 -0.79
N PHE A 43 5.25 -10.44 -0.44
CA PHE A 43 5.33 -9.87 0.91
C PHE A 43 4.08 -9.07 1.25
N LEU A 44 3.64 -8.17 0.36
CA LEU A 44 2.40 -7.42 0.55
C LEU A 44 1.18 -8.33 0.66
N GLU A 45 1.05 -9.34 -0.21
CA GLU A 45 -0.07 -10.30 -0.18
C GLU A 45 -0.15 -11.08 1.14
N ILE A 46 0.98 -11.36 1.78
CA ILE A 46 1.02 -11.96 3.12
C ILE A 46 0.56 -10.95 4.18
N LEU A 47 1.04 -9.71 4.15
CA LEU A 47 0.58 -8.65 5.07
C LEU A 47 -0.92 -8.37 4.93
N MET A 48 -1.45 -8.44 3.71
CA MET A 48 -2.89 -8.35 3.41
C MET A 48 -3.69 -9.59 3.83
N THR A 49 -3.02 -10.62 4.37
CA THR A 49 -3.63 -11.91 4.70
C THR A 49 -4.29 -12.63 3.52
N LEU A 50 -3.84 -12.35 2.31
CA LEU A 50 -4.32 -12.99 1.08
C LEU A 50 -3.54 -14.28 0.77
N LYS A 51 -2.33 -14.42 1.30
CA LYS A 51 -1.47 -15.61 1.13
C LYS A 51 -0.93 -16.10 2.46
N SER A 52 -0.80 -17.43 2.56
CA SER A 52 -0.07 -18.08 3.64
C SER A 52 1.43 -18.01 3.40
N TYR A 53 2.21 -18.20 4.44
CA TYR A 53 3.66 -18.31 4.41
C TYR A 53 4.13 -19.64 5.01
N ASP A 54 5.38 -20.00 4.77
CA ASP A 54 5.88 -21.34 5.10
C ASP A 54 6.50 -21.37 6.50
N SER A 55 7.23 -20.31 6.88
CA SER A 55 7.83 -20.17 8.21
C SER A 55 8.09 -18.70 8.56
N GLY A 56 8.45 -18.46 9.82
CA GLY A 56 8.60 -17.11 10.40
C GLY A 56 7.39 -16.69 11.20
N THR A 57 7.34 -15.43 11.56
CA THR A 57 6.22 -14.84 12.32
C THR A 57 5.79 -13.53 11.68
N VAL A 58 4.49 -13.35 11.49
CA VAL A 58 3.89 -12.09 11.02
C VAL A 58 2.82 -11.65 12.01
N THR A 59 3.03 -10.50 12.61
CA THR A 59 2.12 -9.86 13.54
C THR A 59 1.61 -8.55 12.94
N VAL A 60 0.31 -8.37 12.88
CA VAL A 60 -0.36 -7.14 12.44
C VAL A 60 -1.31 -6.69 13.53
N PHE A 61 -1.21 -5.43 13.96
CA PHE A 61 -1.96 -4.89 15.12
C PHE A 61 -1.84 -5.76 16.37
N ASP A 62 -0.60 -6.24 16.62
CA ASP A 62 -0.26 -7.11 17.76
C ASP A 62 -0.94 -8.50 17.73
N GLN A 63 -1.49 -8.90 16.59
CA GLN A 63 -2.11 -10.20 16.35
C GLN A 63 -1.27 -11.03 15.38
N ASN A 64 -0.84 -12.23 15.78
CA ASN A 64 -0.16 -13.17 14.89
C ASN A 64 -1.16 -13.73 13.87
N ILE A 65 -1.00 -13.35 12.59
CA ILE A 65 -1.98 -13.66 11.54
C ILE A 65 -2.16 -15.16 11.27
N GLN A 66 -1.16 -16.00 11.59
CA GLN A 66 -1.24 -17.44 11.37
C GLN A 66 -2.07 -18.17 12.42
N SER A 67 -2.21 -17.57 13.61
CA SER A 67 -2.97 -18.16 14.72
C SER A 67 -4.43 -17.70 14.79
N LEU A 68 -4.84 -16.76 13.92
CA LEU A 68 -6.18 -16.20 13.95
C LEU A 68 -7.23 -17.19 13.45
N THR A 69 -8.34 -17.22 14.15
CA THR A 69 -9.58 -17.84 13.64
C THR A 69 -10.14 -17.05 12.46
N ILE A 70 -11.02 -17.65 11.66
CA ILE A 70 -11.66 -16.99 10.51
C ILE A 70 -12.32 -15.67 10.93
N LYS A 71 -13.02 -15.65 12.06
CA LYS A 71 -13.72 -14.47 12.57
C LYS A 71 -12.76 -13.34 12.99
N GLU A 72 -11.65 -13.69 13.62
CA GLU A 72 -10.60 -12.72 13.99
C GLU A 72 -9.91 -12.15 12.76
N LEU A 73 -9.64 -13.00 11.76
CA LEU A 73 -9.06 -12.60 10.49
C LEU A 73 -9.99 -11.64 9.70
N GLU A 74 -11.31 -11.89 9.71
CA GLU A 74 -12.29 -10.95 9.17
C GLU A 74 -12.30 -9.62 9.91
N GLY A 75 -12.12 -9.64 11.23
CA GLY A 75 -11.95 -8.44 12.06
C GLY A 75 -10.71 -7.64 11.65
N LEU A 76 -9.57 -8.31 11.56
CA LEU A 76 -8.31 -7.71 11.14
C LEU A 76 -8.39 -7.06 9.75
N ARG A 77 -9.00 -7.76 8.78
CA ARG A 77 -9.17 -7.27 7.41
C ARG A 77 -9.99 -5.99 7.29
N LYS A 78 -10.87 -5.70 8.24
CA LYS A 78 -11.64 -4.45 8.25
C LYS A 78 -10.77 -3.23 8.56
N GLU A 79 -9.64 -3.44 9.22
CA GLU A 79 -8.69 -2.38 9.58
C GLU A 79 -7.60 -2.19 8.52
N ILE A 80 -7.61 -3.00 7.45
CA ILE A 80 -6.66 -2.95 6.34
C ILE A 80 -7.41 -2.59 5.06
N SER A 81 -6.98 -1.55 4.38
CA SER A 81 -7.43 -1.26 3.02
C SER A 81 -6.30 -1.41 2.02
N VAL A 82 -6.68 -1.82 0.83
CA VAL A 82 -5.74 -2.18 -0.22
C VAL A 82 -6.15 -1.54 -1.54
N VAL A 83 -5.18 -0.94 -2.24
CA VAL A 83 -5.34 -0.51 -3.63
C VAL A 83 -4.28 -1.21 -4.47
N LEU A 84 -4.73 -2.21 -5.24
CA LEU A 84 -3.87 -2.99 -6.15
C LEU A 84 -3.95 -2.45 -7.59
N GLN A 85 -2.93 -2.73 -8.39
CA GLN A 85 -2.96 -2.47 -9.84
C GLN A 85 -3.06 -3.79 -10.62
N PRO A 86 -3.87 -3.79 -11.71
CA PRO A 86 -4.88 -2.79 -12.07
C PRO A 86 -6.16 -2.97 -11.24
N THR A 87 -6.65 -1.89 -10.62
CA THR A 87 -7.96 -1.94 -9.96
C THR A 87 -9.07 -1.98 -11.00
N GLN A 88 -9.83 -3.05 -11.03
CA GLN A 88 -11.00 -3.20 -11.89
C GLN A 88 -12.26 -3.33 -11.05
N PHE A 89 -13.21 -2.43 -11.29
CA PHE A 89 -14.55 -2.51 -10.71
C PHE A 89 -15.59 -2.88 -11.77
N TYR A 90 -16.83 -3.03 -11.36
CA TYR A 90 -17.94 -3.26 -12.26
C TYR A 90 -18.05 -2.15 -13.31
N LYS A 91 -17.91 -2.51 -14.61
CA LYS A 91 -17.87 -1.57 -15.73
C LYS A 91 -19.15 -0.73 -15.87
N THR A 92 -20.26 -1.23 -15.35
CA THR A 92 -21.60 -0.65 -15.47
C THR A 92 -21.96 0.28 -14.31
N LEU A 93 -21.11 0.43 -13.30
CA LEU A 93 -21.37 1.29 -12.15
C LEU A 93 -20.74 2.68 -12.35
N LYS A 94 -21.50 3.69 -11.98
CA LYS A 94 -21.04 5.08 -11.89
C LYS A 94 -20.21 5.28 -10.60
N VAL A 95 -19.42 6.33 -10.57
CA VAL A 95 -18.57 6.67 -9.41
C VAL A 95 -19.39 6.74 -8.12
N GLU A 96 -20.53 7.46 -8.14
CA GLU A 96 -21.39 7.56 -6.95
C GLU A 96 -21.98 6.20 -6.53
N GLU A 97 -22.36 5.37 -7.50
CA GLU A 97 -22.91 4.04 -7.24
C GLU A 97 -21.86 3.11 -6.63
N LEU A 98 -20.60 3.17 -7.10
CA LEU A 98 -19.49 2.46 -6.52
C LEU A 98 -19.23 2.88 -5.06
N LEU A 99 -19.16 4.19 -4.80
CA LEU A 99 -18.96 4.69 -3.44
C LEU A 99 -20.08 4.25 -2.50
N LYS A 100 -21.35 4.32 -2.95
CA LYS A 100 -22.50 3.85 -2.17
C LYS A 100 -22.45 2.34 -1.90
N LEU A 101 -22.05 1.54 -2.90
CA LEU A 101 -21.90 0.10 -2.77
C LEU A 101 -20.86 -0.26 -1.71
N PHE A 102 -19.66 0.35 -1.80
CA PHE A 102 -18.59 0.08 -0.84
C PHE A 102 -18.87 0.68 0.54
N LYS A 103 -19.53 1.83 0.63
CA LYS A 103 -20.04 2.35 1.90
C LYS A 103 -20.94 1.34 2.60
N ALA A 104 -21.87 0.75 1.87
CA ALA A 104 -22.77 -0.27 2.42
C ALA A 104 -22.01 -1.55 2.81
N TYR A 105 -21.06 -1.99 1.99
CA TYR A 105 -20.23 -3.16 2.25
C TYR A 105 -19.38 -3.00 3.52
N TYR A 106 -18.71 -1.87 3.68
CA TYR A 106 -17.90 -1.55 4.86
C TYR A 106 -18.72 -1.13 6.07
N ARG A 107 -20.02 -0.86 5.89
CA ARG A 107 -20.87 -0.23 6.92
C ARG A 107 -20.29 1.10 7.40
N SER A 108 -19.68 1.85 6.47
CA SER A 108 -19.00 3.10 6.78
C SER A 108 -20.00 4.18 7.27
N PRO A 109 -19.66 4.91 8.33
CA PRO A 109 -20.46 6.05 8.78
C PRO A 109 -20.29 7.28 7.89
N LEU A 110 -19.24 7.33 7.05
CA LEU A 110 -18.84 8.50 6.29
C LEU A 110 -19.91 8.94 5.28
N ASP A 111 -20.08 10.23 5.13
CA ASP A 111 -20.99 10.79 4.14
C ASP A 111 -20.39 10.75 2.72
N ILE A 112 -21.13 10.23 1.75
CA ILE A 112 -20.67 10.12 0.36
C ILE A 112 -20.46 11.50 -0.28
N GLY A 113 -21.29 12.49 0.07
CA GLY A 113 -21.13 13.85 -0.43
C GLY A 113 -19.79 14.44 0.03
N LYS A 114 -19.45 14.23 1.31
CA LYS A 114 -18.17 14.65 1.86
C LYS A 114 -17.00 13.95 1.16
N ILE A 115 -17.03 12.64 1.02
CA ILE A 115 -15.98 11.88 0.28
C ILE A 115 -15.83 12.40 -1.14
N MET A 116 -16.94 12.65 -1.84
CA MET A 116 -16.89 13.18 -3.20
C MET A 116 -16.28 14.58 -3.27
N ALA A 117 -16.57 15.43 -2.29
CA ALA A 117 -15.99 16.76 -2.19
C ALA A 117 -14.49 16.70 -1.85
N ASP A 118 -14.12 15.93 -0.82
CA ASP A 118 -12.74 15.77 -0.35
C ASP A 118 -11.82 15.24 -1.48
N PHE A 119 -12.31 14.30 -2.28
CA PHE A 119 -11.57 13.71 -3.41
C PHE A 119 -11.82 14.39 -4.76
N LYS A 120 -12.52 15.55 -4.77
CA LYS A 120 -12.85 16.31 -5.99
C LYS A 120 -13.55 15.48 -7.06
N LEU A 121 -14.39 14.53 -6.65
CA LEU A 121 -15.09 13.58 -7.54
C LEU A 121 -16.44 14.09 -8.06
N GLU A 122 -16.93 15.24 -7.61
CA GLU A 122 -18.23 15.81 -8.05
C GLU A 122 -18.40 15.89 -9.57
N PRO A 123 -17.39 16.34 -10.36
CA PRO A 123 -17.50 16.38 -11.82
C PRO A 123 -17.60 14.99 -12.49
N HIS A 124 -17.24 13.94 -11.73
CA HIS A 124 -17.24 12.56 -12.19
C HIS A 124 -18.38 11.72 -11.61
N ARG A 125 -19.21 12.28 -10.73
CA ARG A 125 -20.28 11.61 -9.99
C ARG A 125 -21.10 10.63 -10.85
N LYS A 126 -21.56 11.08 -12.02
CA LYS A 126 -22.42 10.32 -12.93
C LYS A 126 -21.68 9.58 -14.03
N LYS A 127 -20.34 9.67 -14.09
CA LYS A 127 -19.53 8.95 -15.07
C LYS A 127 -19.37 7.49 -14.65
N TYR A 128 -19.40 6.60 -15.63
CA TYR A 128 -19.05 5.19 -15.39
C TYR A 128 -17.57 5.10 -15.05
N PHE A 129 -17.24 4.24 -14.06
CA PHE A 129 -15.85 4.04 -13.61
C PHE A 129 -14.93 3.66 -14.79
N ASP A 130 -15.39 2.76 -15.66
CA ASP A 130 -14.62 2.31 -16.83
C ASP A 130 -14.24 3.44 -17.79
N LYS A 131 -15.03 4.52 -17.86
CA LYS A 131 -14.81 5.68 -18.73
C LYS A 131 -13.92 6.77 -18.12
N LEU A 132 -13.41 6.56 -16.91
CA LEU A 132 -12.45 7.48 -16.29
C LEU A 132 -11.04 7.26 -16.87
N SER A 133 -10.23 8.31 -16.86
CA SER A 133 -8.78 8.17 -17.08
C SER A 133 -8.14 7.34 -15.95
N GLY A 134 -6.95 6.80 -16.20
CA GLY A 134 -6.21 6.01 -15.21
C GLY A 134 -6.07 6.72 -13.87
N GLY A 135 -5.69 7.99 -13.89
CA GLY A 135 -5.55 8.80 -12.67
C GLY A 135 -6.86 8.95 -11.90
N TRP A 136 -7.96 9.23 -12.57
CA TRP A 136 -9.26 9.31 -11.88
C TRP A 136 -9.75 7.96 -11.37
N LYS A 137 -9.45 6.85 -12.05
CA LYS A 137 -9.69 5.50 -11.52
C LYS A 137 -8.93 5.27 -10.23
N GLN A 138 -7.68 5.70 -10.16
CA GLN A 138 -6.84 5.57 -8.97
C GLN A 138 -7.38 6.41 -7.79
N ILE A 139 -7.79 7.66 -8.06
CA ILE A 139 -8.41 8.52 -7.03
C ILE A 139 -9.72 7.91 -6.50
N VAL A 140 -10.57 7.36 -7.37
CA VAL A 140 -11.81 6.67 -6.94
C VAL A 140 -11.48 5.44 -6.12
N SER A 141 -10.47 4.65 -6.50
CA SER A 141 -10.04 3.47 -5.74
C SER A 141 -9.52 3.84 -4.35
N LEU A 142 -8.77 4.93 -4.25
CA LEU A 142 -8.30 5.46 -2.98
C LEU A 142 -9.46 5.98 -2.12
N ALA A 143 -10.41 6.71 -2.70
CA ALA A 143 -11.61 7.17 -2.02
C ALA A 143 -12.44 6.00 -1.46
N ILE A 144 -12.55 4.90 -2.22
CA ILE A 144 -13.21 3.66 -1.76
C ILE A 144 -12.43 3.05 -0.59
N ALA A 145 -11.10 2.98 -0.67
CA ALA A 145 -10.25 2.46 0.39
C ALA A 145 -10.44 3.24 1.70
N PHE A 146 -10.62 4.56 1.63
CA PHE A 146 -10.82 5.41 2.80
C PHE A 146 -12.23 5.28 3.43
N LEU A 147 -13.21 4.75 2.70
CA LEU A 147 -14.53 4.47 3.27
C LEU A 147 -14.48 3.45 4.43
N SER A 148 -13.49 2.59 4.50
CA SER A 148 -13.33 1.65 5.61
C SER A 148 -12.67 2.26 6.84
N GLU A 149 -12.17 3.51 6.78
CA GLU A 149 -11.38 4.18 7.84
C GLU A 149 -10.21 3.27 8.32
N PRO A 150 -9.34 2.82 7.40
CA PRO A 150 -8.35 1.82 7.72
C PRO A 150 -7.30 2.34 8.70
N LYS A 151 -6.69 1.44 9.49
CA LYS A 151 -5.46 1.73 10.26
C LYS A 151 -4.20 1.46 9.44
N LEU A 152 -4.33 0.59 8.44
CA LEU A 152 -3.26 0.25 7.49
C LEU A 152 -3.76 0.36 6.06
N LEU A 153 -3.09 1.20 5.28
CA LEU A 153 -3.31 1.36 3.85
C LEU A 153 -2.15 0.72 3.09
N ILE A 154 -2.44 -0.26 2.24
CA ILE A 154 -1.45 -0.92 1.39
C ILE A 154 -1.71 -0.53 -0.07
N LEU A 155 -0.67 -0.01 -0.74
CA LEU A 155 -0.74 0.50 -2.10
C LEU A 155 0.31 -0.20 -2.96
N ASP A 156 -0.13 -0.89 -4.01
CA ASP A 156 0.79 -1.53 -4.96
C ASP A 156 0.94 -0.64 -6.19
N GLU A 157 2.12 -0.01 -6.32
CA GLU A 157 2.48 0.93 -7.40
C GLU A 157 1.43 2.03 -7.69
N PRO A 158 0.97 2.79 -6.67
CA PRO A 158 -0.22 3.64 -6.79
C PRO A 158 -0.09 4.76 -7.82
N THR A 159 1.10 5.15 -8.21
CA THR A 159 1.38 6.30 -9.09
C THR A 159 1.82 5.90 -10.50
N THR A 160 1.97 4.59 -10.76
CA THR A 160 2.40 4.09 -12.07
C THR A 160 1.42 4.48 -13.17
N GLY A 161 1.95 5.10 -14.24
CA GLY A 161 1.15 5.55 -15.39
C GLY A 161 0.35 6.82 -15.16
N LEU A 162 0.54 7.51 -14.04
CA LEU A 162 -0.06 8.82 -13.78
C LEU A 162 0.83 9.96 -14.33
N ASP A 163 0.16 11.00 -14.85
CA ASP A 163 0.84 12.25 -15.14
C ASP A 163 1.29 12.95 -13.84
N PRO A 164 2.24 13.89 -13.90
CA PRO A 164 2.80 14.56 -12.72
C PRO A 164 1.74 15.25 -11.82
N HIS A 165 0.70 15.82 -12.42
CA HIS A 165 -0.36 16.49 -11.67
C HIS A 165 -1.20 15.49 -10.87
N MET A 166 -1.63 14.39 -11.50
CA MET A 166 -2.42 13.35 -10.84
C MET A 166 -1.59 12.62 -9.77
N ARG A 167 -0.30 12.41 -10.01
CA ARG A 167 0.63 11.84 -9.03
C ARG A 167 0.72 12.72 -7.77
N ASN A 168 0.94 14.03 -7.93
CA ASN A 168 0.97 14.96 -6.82
C ASN A 168 -0.37 14.99 -6.06
N THR A 169 -1.49 14.98 -6.80
CA THR A 169 -2.84 14.94 -6.20
C THR A 169 -3.04 13.66 -5.36
N LEU A 170 -2.60 12.50 -5.85
CA LEU A 170 -2.69 11.23 -5.12
C LEU A 170 -1.88 11.30 -3.81
N TRP A 171 -0.65 11.81 -3.87
CA TRP A 171 0.19 11.98 -2.69
C TRP A 171 -0.40 12.95 -1.67
N GLN A 172 -1.05 14.03 -2.11
CA GLN A 172 -1.78 14.92 -1.20
C GLN A 172 -2.86 14.17 -0.41
N TYR A 173 -3.60 13.25 -1.02
CA TYR A 173 -4.61 12.44 -0.32
C TYR A 173 -3.96 11.43 0.64
N ILE A 174 -2.88 10.78 0.24
CA ILE A 174 -2.18 9.79 1.09
C ILE A 174 -1.59 10.48 2.32
N THR A 175 -0.89 11.60 2.13
CA THR A 175 -0.27 12.34 3.24
C THR A 175 -1.32 12.97 4.16
N ALA A 176 -2.41 13.50 3.60
CA ALA A 176 -3.51 14.04 4.40
C ALA A 176 -4.17 12.93 5.26
N TYR A 177 -4.40 11.74 4.70
CA TYR A 177 -4.88 10.59 5.46
C TYR A 177 -3.94 10.23 6.61
N ASN A 178 -2.65 10.05 6.32
CA ASN A 178 -1.65 9.72 7.33
C ASN A 178 -1.61 10.76 8.47
N GLN A 179 -1.56 12.06 8.13
CA GLN A 179 -1.49 13.16 9.08
C GLN A 179 -2.76 13.32 9.93
N THR A 180 -3.94 13.11 9.34
CA THR A 180 -5.21 13.36 10.03
C THR A 180 -5.69 12.18 10.86
N THR A 181 -5.36 10.94 10.44
CA THR A 181 -5.84 9.72 11.10
C THR A 181 -4.76 8.98 11.88
N GLY A 182 -3.48 9.30 11.65
CA GLY A 182 -2.35 8.49 12.15
C GLY A 182 -2.28 7.11 11.48
N GLY A 183 -2.94 6.93 10.34
CA GLY A 183 -2.95 5.66 9.61
C GLY A 183 -1.58 5.35 9.00
N THR A 184 -1.16 4.10 9.08
CA THR A 184 0.10 3.62 8.49
C THR A 184 -0.10 3.35 7.00
N VAL A 185 0.90 3.69 6.20
CA VAL A 185 0.90 3.44 4.76
C VAL A 185 2.10 2.59 4.38
N ILE A 186 1.86 1.51 3.66
CA ILE A 186 2.91 0.69 3.03
C ILE A 186 2.67 0.70 1.52
N LEU A 187 3.67 1.08 0.76
CA LEU A 187 3.52 1.11 -0.69
C LEU A 187 4.72 0.53 -1.43
N THR A 188 4.46 -0.07 -2.58
CA THR A 188 5.50 -0.37 -3.55
C THR A 188 5.59 0.76 -4.57
N THR A 189 6.78 1.09 -5.01
CA THR A 189 7.00 2.03 -6.10
C THR A 189 8.34 1.77 -6.82
N HIS A 190 8.39 2.14 -8.08
CA HIS A 190 9.63 2.24 -8.85
C HIS A 190 10.15 3.68 -8.95
N ASN A 191 9.45 4.63 -8.35
CA ASN A 191 9.82 6.04 -8.37
C ASN A 191 10.55 6.40 -7.06
N MET A 192 11.86 6.51 -7.14
CA MET A 192 12.71 6.79 -5.97
C MET A 192 12.51 8.20 -5.42
N ASP A 193 12.12 9.16 -6.27
CA ASP A 193 11.84 10.53 -5.85
C ASP A 193 10.61 10.57 -4.91
N GLU A 194 9.62 9.71 -5.14
CA GLU A 194 8.46 9.59 -4.25
C GLU A 194 8.85 9.03 -2.89
N VAL A 195 9.75 8.05 -2.87
CA VAL A 195 10.25 7.47 -1.63
C VAL A 195 11.01 8.52 -0.82
N GLU A 196 11.87 9.30 -1.49
CA GLU A 196 12.65 10.36 -0.86
C GLU A 196 11.77 11.47 -0.28
N LEU A 197 10.71 11.87 -1.01
CA LEU A 197 9.86 12.99 -0.63
C LEU A 197 8.79 12.66 0.41
N TYR A 198 8.31 11.41 0.43
CA TYR A 198 7.07 11.07 1.16
C TYR A 198 7.21 9.91 2.14
N CYS A 199 8.27 9.09 2.05
CA CYS A 199 8.39 7.92 2.92
C CYS A 199 9.32 8.18 4.10
N ASP A 200 8.87 7.81 5.30
CA ASP A 200 9.69 7.86 6.51
C ASP A 200 10.79 6.80 6.48
N LYS A 201 10.48 5.61 5.91
CA LYS A 201 11.41 4.47 5.82
C LYS A 201 11.40 3.82 4.45
N VAL A 202 12.52 3.20 4.13
CA VAL A 202 12.71 2.42 2.90
C VAL A 202 12.99 0.97 3.23
N LEU A 203 12.27 0.06 2.57
CA LEU A 203 12.55 -1.37 2.56
C LEU A 203 13.06 -1.75 1.16
N LEU A 204 14.33 -2.12 1.06
CA LEU A 204 14.92 -2.61 -0.19
C LEU A 204 14.81 -4.13 -0.26
N PHE A 205 14.04 -4.62 -1.22
CA PHE A 205 13.98 -6.03 -1.59
C PHE A 205 14.95 -6.37 -2.71
N ASN A 206 15.78 -7.38 -2.48
CA ASN A 206 16.62 -7.98 -3.50
C ASN A 206 16.58 -9.50 -3.37
N GLU A 207 16.25 -10.21 -4.45
CA GLU A 207 16.23 -11.68 -4.56
C GLU A 207 15.54 -12.42 -3.39
N GLY A 208 14.45 -11.86 -2.88
CA GLY A 208 13.66 -12.45 -1.79
C GLY A 208 14.15 -12.11 -0.37
N VAL A 209 15.14 -11.26 -0.25
CA VAL A 209 15.69 -10.78 1.01
C VAL A 209 15.36 -9.30 1.20
N ALA A 210 15.02 -8.89 2.41
CA ALA A 210 14.98 -7.49 2.82
C ALA A 210 16.41 -7.07 3.21
N GLU A 211 17.17 -6.55 2.24
CA GLU A 211 18.58 -6.22 2.48
C GLU A 211 18.75 -4.98 3.36
N ILE A 212 17.86 -4.01 3.22
CA ILE A 212 17.95 -2.75 3.95
C ILE A 212 16.55 -2.33 4.36
N PHE A 213 16.41 -2.02 5.64
CA PHE A 213 15.25 -1.35 6.19
C PHE A 213 15.72 -0.25 7.14
N ARG A 214 15.62 1.02 6.68
CA ARG A 214 16.13 2.19 7.40
C ARG A 214 15.27 3.42 7.17
N PRO A 215 15.33 4.40 8.10
CA PRO A 215 14.80 5.73 7.84
C PRO A 215 15.40 6.34 6.57
N THR A 216 14.56 7.00 5.79
CA THR A 216 14.97 7.65 4.52
C THR A 216 16.07 8.68 4.78
N GLU A 217 15.93 9.48 5.84
CA GLU A 217 16.92 10.48 6.26
C GLU A 217 18.29 9.87 6.59
N GLU A 218 18.32 8.70 7.25
CA GLU A 218 19.60 8.04 7.58
C GLU A 218 20.32 7.54 6.32
N ILE A 219 19.58 7.09 5.30
CA ILE A 219 20.17 6.67 4.02
C ILE A 219 20.84 7.88 3.37
N LEU A 220 20.16 9.01 3.29
CA LEU A 220 20.70 10.25 2.72
C LEU A 220 21.89 10.76 3.53
N ALA A 221 21.82 10.73 4.85
CA ALA A 221 22.92 11.13 5.74
C ALA A 221 24.16 10.23 5.64
N SER A 222 24.01 8.98 5.13
CA SER A 222 25.13 8.04 4.95
C SER A 222 26.00 8.28 3.70
N GLY A 223 25.75 9.38 2.96
CA GLY A 223 26.58 9.83 1.87
C GLY A 223 26.05 9.55 0.47
N PHE A 224 24.82 9.05 0.34
CA PHE A 224 24.14 8.96 -0.95
C PHE A 224 23.53 10.29 -1.35
N SER A 225 23.65 10.66 -2.63
CA SER A 225 23.11 11.93 -3.14
C SER A 225 21.58 11.94 -3.23
N SER A 226 20.96 10.75 -3.32
CA SER A 226 19.52 10.53 -3.40
C SER A 226 19.17 9.07 -3.11
N ILE A 227 17.88 8.78 -2.88
CA ILE A 227 17.39 7.38 -2.81
C ILE A 227 17.58 6.67 -4.16
N HIS A 228 17.56 7.39 -5.26
CA HIS A 228 17.86 6.82 -6.58
C HIS A 228 19.32 6.34 -6.67
N ASP A 229 20.28 7.16 -6.24
CA ASP A 229 21.70 6.81 -6.18
C ASP A 229 21.95 5.60 -5.26
N PHE A 230 21.37 5.62 -4.07
CA PHE A 230 21.38 4.48 -3.15
C PHE A 230 20.87 3.19 -3.82
N TYR A 231 19.70 3.24 -4.49
CA TYR A 231 19.12 2.10 -5.18
C TYR A 231 20.06 1.56 -6.27
N LEU A 232 20.61 2.42 -7.12
CA LEU A 232 21.52 1.99 -8.19
C LEU A 232 22.77 1.31 -7.62
N GLN A 233 23.38 1.87 -6.58
CA GLN A 233 24.58 1.29 -5.98
C GLN A 233 24.31 -0.06 -5.29
N LYS A 234 23.13 -0.29 -4.73
CA LYS A 234 22.79 -1.53 -4.03
C LYS A 234 22.27 -2.63 -4.95
N VAL A 235 21.62 -2.28 -6.06
CA VAL A 235 20.91 -3.24 -6.93
C VAL A 235 21.73 -3.55 -8.22
N SER A 236 22.81 -2.80 -8.48
CA SER A 236 23.71 -3.00 -9.63
C SER A 236 24.89 -3.94 -9.36
N ILE A 237 24.96 -4.54 -8.16
CA ILE A 237 26.03 -5.47 -7.77
C ILE A 237 25.56 -6.92 -7.92
#